data_2115b44952f007e6106bdb84cc4ee268
#
_entry.id   2115b44952f007e6106bdb84cc4ee268
#
_cell.length_a   1.000
_cell.length_b   1.000
_cell.length_c   1.000
_cell.angle_alpha   90.00
_cell.angle_beta   90.00
_cell.angle_gamma   90.00
#
_symmetry.space_group_name_H-M   'P 1'
#
loop_
_entity.id
_entity.type
_entity.pdbx_description
1 polymer ?
#
loop_
_entity_poly.entity_id
_entity_poly.type
_entity_poly.pdbx_seq_one_letter_code
_entity_poly.pdbx_strand_id
1 'polypeptide(L)'
;MAVWAIGDVHGCRELLEGLWEEISPGPGDTVVLLGDLIDRGPDPAGVLWFVRERARTGRVVALRGNHEDLCLRWHRARSEADRGLWMANAGYTTLESYGFAPGDPAAELPAEDLAFLQAMPLWHREEGVVFVHAGLRPGVPLEEQDPEDLLWIRDEFYRHPEAFRERIVFGHTPFRRVLRNGPLVGIDTGAVYGGCLTAYEPFEERVVQVGAEDGGRFAW
;
A
#
# COMPACT_ATOMS: atom_id res chain seq x y z
N MET A 1 -16.72 -14.68 -7.29
CA MET A 1 -16.26 -13.67 -6.33
C MET A 1 -14.88 -13.24 -6.78
N ALA A 2 -14.67 -11.98 -6.99
CA ALA A 2 -13.37 -11.46 -7.44
C ALA A 2 -12.48 -11.09 -6.22
N VAL A 3 -11.18 -11.15 -6.41
CA VAL A 3 -10.20 -10.62 -5.44
C VAL A 3 -9.41 -9.52 -6.14
N TRP A 4 -9.55 -8.30 -5.67
CA TRP A 4 -8.84 -7.15 -6.22
C TRP A 4 -7.68 -6.75 -5.34
N ALA A 5 -6.50 -6.57 -5.90
CA ALA A 5 -5.38 -5.91 -5.23
C ALA A 5 -5.30 -4.45 -5.70
N ILE A 6 -5.06 -3.50 -4.81
CA ILE A 6 -4.82 -2.09 -5.12
C ILE A 6 -3.41 -1.74 -4.65
N GLY A 7 -2.61 -1.12 -5.53
CA GLY A 7 -1.26 -0.67 -5.24
C GLY A 7 -1.19 0.55 -4.33
N ASP A 8 0.01 1.12 -4.20
CA ASP A 8 0.33 2.20 -3.28
C ASP A 8 -0.49 3.47 -3.56
N VAL A 9 -1.22 3.93 -2.56
CA VAL A 9 -2.17 5.05 -2.69
C VAL A 9 -1.55 6.39 -2.34
N HIS A 10 -0.75 6.44 -1.27
CA HIS A 10 -0.06 7.65 -0.82
C HIS A 10 -0.94 8.91 -0.83
N GLY A 11 -2.05 8.90 -0.09
CA GLY A 11 -2.90 10.07 0.04
C GLY A 11 -3.61 10.53 -1.24
N CYS A 12 -3.54 9.77 -2.34
CA CYS A 12 -4.23 10.07 -3.59
C CYS A 12 -5.70 9.64 -3.55
N ARG A 13 -6.49 10.26 -2.68
CA ARG A 13 -7.88 9.89 -2.42
C ARG A 13 -8.74 9.89 -3.67
N GLU A 14 -8.66 10.94 -4.49
CA GLU A 14 -9.48 11.04 -5.71
C GLU A 14 -9.22 9.87 -6.67
N LEU A 15 -7.94 9.44 -6.80
CA LEU A 15 -7.59 8.27 -7.61
C LEU A 15 -8.15 6.99 -7.01
N LEU A 16 -8.11 6.85 -5.68
CA LEU A 16 -8.67 5.68 -5.00
C LEU A 16 -10.19 5.59 -5.15
N GLU A 17 -10.89 6.69 -4.99
CA GLU A 17 -12.35 6.76 -5.18
C GLU A 17 -12.72 6.42 -6.63
N GLY A 18 -12.04 7.03 -7.62
CA GLY A 18 -12.27 6.73 -9.03
C GLY A 18 -11.96 5.27 -9.39
N LEU A 19 -10.84 4.72 -8.89
CA LEU A 19 -10.50 3.32 -9.11
C LEU A 19 -11.51 2.37 -8.48
N TRP A 20 -12.02 2.72 -7.29
CA TRP A 20 -13.07 1.94 -6.61
C TRP A 20 -14.37 1.90 -7.40
N GLU A 21 -14.77 3.02 -8.02
CA GLU A 21 -15.93 3.09 -8.90
C GLU A 21 -15.74 2.22 -10.14
N GLU A 22 -14.55 2.27 -10.77
CA GLU A 22 -14.23 1.48 -11.97
C GLU A 22 -14.22 -0.03 -11.70
N ILE A 23 -13.62 -0.50 -10.60
CA ILE A 23 -13.64 -1.92 -10.26
C ILE A 23 -14.99 -2.38 -9.71
N SER A 24 -15.78 -1.44 -9.13
CA SER A 24 -17.12 -1.66 -8.61
C SER A 24 -17.29 -2.98 -7.85
N PRO A 25 -16.56 -3.20 -6.73
CA PRO A 25 -16.53 -4.48 -6.07
C PRO A 25 -17.89 -4.84 -5.47
N GLY A 26 -18.36 -6.05 -5.76
CA GLY A 26 -19.64 -6.57 -5.28
C GLY A 26 -19.56 -7.04 -3.81
N PRO A 27 -20.71 -7.36 -3.19
CA PRO A 27 -20.76 -7.74 -1.77
C PRO A 27 -19.97 -9.01 -1.40
N GLY A 28 -19.63 -9.83 -2.39
CA GLY A 28 -18.84 -11.07 -2.19
C GLY A 28 -17.38 -10.95 -2.53
N ASP A 29 -16.97 -9.83 -3.13
CA ASP A 29 -15.60 -9.62 -3.58
C ASP A 29 -14.70 -9.19 -2.41
N THR A 30 -13.42 -9.57 -2.48
CA THR A 30 -12.39 -9.12 -1.56
C THR A 30 -11.55 -8.02 -2.22
N VAL A 31 -11.27 -6.95 -1.49
CA VAL A 31 -10.33 -5.90 -1.91
C VAL A 31 -9.14 -5.87 -0.95
N VAL A 32 -7.94 -6.07 -1.48
CA VAL A 32 -6.68 -6.03 -0.75
C VAL A 32 -5.91 -4.78 -1.15
N LEU A 33 -5.73 -3.83 -0.23
CA LEU A 33 -4.82 -2.70 -0.45
C LEU A 33 -3.43 -3.12 0.01
N LEU A 34 -2.41 -2.90 -0.81
CA LEU A 34 -1.06 -3.42 -0.57
C LEU A 34 -0.22 -2.57 0.40
N GLY A 35 -0.82 -1.61 1.08
CA GLY A 35 -0.14 -0.69 2.01
C GLY A 35 0.19 0.66 1.38
N ASP A 36 0.98 1.45 2.09
CA ASP A 36 1.34 2.81 1.72
C ASP A 36 0.11 3.68 1.36
N LEU A 37 -0.86 3.69 2.27
CA LEU A 37 -2.07 4.50 2.17
C LEU A 37 -1.78 5.97 2.47
N ILE A 38 -0.84 6.21 3.39
CA ILE A 38 -0.48 7.53 3.93
C ILE A 38 0.76 8.12 3.27
N ASP A 39 1.06 9.36 3.64
CA ASP A 39 2.22 10.15 3.25
C ASP A 39 2.26 10.56 1.77
N ARG A 40 3.12 11.52 1.45
CA ARG A 40 3.41 12.05 0.10
C ARG A 40 2.30 12.83 -0.56
N GLY A 41 1.13 12.25 -0.67
CA GLY A 41 0.01 12.83 -1.41
C GLY A 41 -0.84 13.83 -0.59
N PRO A 42 -1.89 14.37 -1.22
CA PRO A 42 -2.61 15.52 -0.68
C PRO A 42 -3.59 15.20 0.45
N ASP A 43 -4.14 13.96 0.53
CA ASP A 43 -5.22 13.64 1.49
C ASP A 43 -5.06 12.26 2.14
N PRO A 44 -3.98 12.00 2.92
CA PRO A 44 -3.83 10.76 3.68
C PRO A 44 -4.98 10.48 4.66
N ALA A 45 -5.47 11.51 5.38
CA ALA A 45 -6.59 11.36 6.31
C ALA A 45 -7.88 10.90 5.61
N GLY A 46 -8.15 11.47 4.43
CA GLY A 46 -9.29 11.07 3.62
C GLY A 46 -9.16 9.66 3.05
N VAL A 47 -7.96 9.22 2.68
CA VAL A 47 -7.69 7.82 2.28
C VAL A 47 -7.97 6.86 3.43
N LEU A 48 -7.44 7.13 4.64
CA LEU A 48 -7.68 6.28 5.82
C LEU A 48 -9.17 6.22 6.15
N TRP A 49 -9.86 7.35 6.15
CA TRP A 49 -11.31 7.40 6.35
C TRP A 49 -12.04 6.53 5.31
N PHE A 50 -11.73 6.70 4.03
CA PHE A 50 -12.37 5.95 2.94
C PHE A 50 -12.19 4.44 3.09
N VAL A 51 -10.96 3.98 3.33
CA VAL A 51 -10.65 2.56 3.48
C VAL A 51 -11.32 1.95 4.71
N ARG A 52 -11.30 2.67 5.85
CA ARG A 52 -11.97 2.22 7.07
C ARG A 52 -13.48 2.07 6.89
N GLU A 53 -14.14 3.03 6.24
CA GLU A 53 -15.58 2.93 5.98
C GLU A 53 -15.90 1.72 5.08
N ARG A 54 -15.06 1.42 4.09
CA ARG A 54 -15.22 0.23 3.25
C ARG A 54 -14.96 -1.07 4.02
N ALA A 55 -13.98 -1.10 4.91
CA ALA A 55 -13.68 -2.25 5.74
C ALA A 55 -14.81 -2.59 6.75
N ARG A 56 -15.64 -1.62 7.13
CA ARG A 56 -16.81 -1.85 7.99
C ARG A 56 -17.95 -2.61 7.30
N THR A 57 -18.06 -2.46 5.98
CA THR A 57 -19.22 -2.94 5.22
C THR A 57 -18.89 -4.00 4.18
N GLY A 58 -17.62 -4.23 3.89
CA GLY A 58 -17.14 -5.13 2.86
C GLY A 58 -15.95 -5.98 3.31
N ARG A 59 -15.54 -6.88 2.46
CA ARG A 59 -14.32 -7.71 2.64
C ARG A 59 -13.11 -6.92 2.16
N VAL A 60 -12.62 -6.01 3.01
CA VAL A 60 -11.45 -5.17 2.71
C VAL A 60 -10.33 -5.54 3.66
N VAL A 61 -9.16 -5.85 3.09
CA VAL A 61 -7.92 -6.11 3.81
C VAL A 61 -6.92 -5.02 3.43
N ALA A 62 -6.55 -4.17 4.36
CA ALA A 62 -5.48 -3.21 4.16
C ALA A 62 -4.19 -3.77 4.77
N LEU A 63 -3.17 -3.99 3.96
CA LEU A 63 -1.85 -4.41 4.42
C LEU A 63 -1.08 -3.20 4.96
N ARG A 64 -0.19 -3.46 5.91
CA ARG A 64 0.76 -2.47 6.38
C ARG A 64 1.87 -2.29 5.36
N GLY A 65 2.08 -1.07 4.89
CA GLY A 65 3.27 -0.67 4.16
C GLY A 65 4.36 -0.10 5.06
N ASN A 66 5.50 0.23 4.50
CA ASN A 66 6.60 0.81 5.25
C ASN A 66 6.27 2.22 5.77
N HIS A 67 5.41 2.97 5.11
CA HIS A 67 4.96 4.28 5.56
C HIS A 67 4.08 4.19 6.82
N GLU A 68 3.15 3.25 6.87
CA GLU A 68 2.37 2.97 8.08
C GLU A 68 3.28 2.52 9.23
N ASP A 69 4.29 1.69 8.96
CA ASP A 69 5.21 1.23 9.99
C ASP A 69 6.06 2.38 10.57
N LEU A 70 6.57 3.28 9.73
CA LEU A 70 7.29 4.49 10.16
C LEU A 70 6.41 5.38 11.06
N CYS A 71 5.18 5.62 10.67
CA CYS A 71 4.19 6.35 11.46
C CYS A 71 3.95 5.70 12.83
N LEU A 72 3.75 4.38 12.86
CA LEU A 72 3.52 3.61 14.09
C LEU A 72 4.74 3.57 14.99
N ARG A 73 5.96 3.45 14.45
CA ARG A 73 7.22 3.51 15.22
C ARG A 73 7.31 4.83 15.95
N TRP A 74 7.10 5.95 15.25
CA TRP A 74 7.10 7.26 15.89
C TRP A 74 6.03 7.38 16.97
N HIS A 75 4.79 6.97 16.69
CA HIS A 75 3.71 7.05 17.67
C HIS A 75 3.96 6.19 18.93
N ARG A 76 4.65 5.07 18.78
CA ARG A 76 5.02 4.18 19.89
C ARG A 76 6.17 4.73 20.73
N ALA A 77 7.24 5.14 20.09
CA ALA A 77 8.48 5.52 20.76
C ALA A 77 8.53 7.02 21.13
N ARG A 78 7.83 7.86 20.36
CA ARG A 78 7.90 9.34 20.45
C ARG A 78 9.33 9.87 20.40
N SER A 79 10.24 9.12 19.76
CA SER A 79 11.62 9.51 19.62
C SER A 79 11.82 10.50 18.47
N GLU A 80 12.77 11.44 18.61
CA GLU A 80 13.14 12.37 17.54
C GLU A 80 13.73 11.64 16.33
N ALA A 81 14.40 10.50 16.54
CA ALA A 81 14.96 9.69 15.46
C ALA A 81 13.85 9.08 14.60
N ASP A 82 12.84 8.42 15.21
CA ASP A 82 11.73 7.85 14.48
C ASP A 82 10.89 8.93 13.79
N ARG A 83 10.70 10.08 14.47
CA ARG A 83 10.06 11.24 13.86
C ARG A 83 10.81 11.71 12.63
N GLY A 84 12.13 11.92 12.77
CA GLY A 84 12.98 12.38 11.68
C GLY A 84 12.94 11.43 10.47
N LEU A 85 12.94 10.12 10.73
CA LEU A 85 12.85 9.11 9.68
C LEU A 85 11.51 9.17 8.96
N TRP A 86 10.39 9.26 9.69
CA TRP A 86 9.06 9.38 9.08
C TRP A 86 8.91 10.69 8.30
N MET A 87 9.35 11.84 8.87
CA MET A 87 9.31 13.13 8.17
C MET A 87 10.15 13.14 6.90
N ALA A 88 11.33 12.48 6.89
CA ALA A 88 12.17 12.33 5.70
C ALA A 88 11.49 11.50 4.59
N ASN A 89 10.49 10.68 4.96
CA ASN A 89 9.63 9.92 4.03
C ASN A 89 8.29 10.62 3.77
N ALA A 90 8.23 11.95 3.93
CA ALA A 90 7.06 12.79 3.69
C ALA A 90 5.88 12.55 4.66
N GLY A 91 6.13 12.06 5.88
CA GLY A 91 5.12 11.91 6.92
C GLY A 91 4.44 13.22 7.34
N TYR A 92 5.06 14.37 7.02
CA TYR A 92 4.48 15.67 7.27
C TYR A 92 3.15 15.88 6.49
N THR A 93 2.99 15.30 5.29
CA THR A 93 1.73 15.43 4.53
C THR A 93 0.57 14.73 5.25
N THR A 94 0.86 13.63 5.93
CA THR A 94 -0.13 12.96 6.78
C THR A 94 -0.56 13.88 7.92
N LEU A 95 0.39 14.48 8.65
CA LEU A 95 0.05 15.40 9.74
C LEU A 95 -0.71 16.65 9.25
N GLU A 96 -0.29 17.22 8.11
CA GLU A 96 -0.96 18.35 7.48
C GLU A 96 -2.41 18.01 7.10
N SER A 97 -2.68 16.81 6.61
CA SER A 97 -4.05 16.37 6.26
C SER A 97 -4.98 16.26 7.47
N TYR A 98 -4.43 16.14 8.69
CA TYR A 98 -5.15 16.24 9.96
C TYR A 98 -5.17 17.66 10.55
N GLY A 99 -4.62 18.63 9.83
CA GLY A 99 -4.60 20.04 10.24
C GLY A 99 -3.47 20.45 11.19
N PHE A 100 -2.45 19.59 11.35
CA PHE A 100 -1.26 19.93 12.14
C PHE A 100 -0.21 20.65 11.29
N ALA A 101 0.45 21.64 11.86
CA ALA A 101 1.61 22.23 11.21
C ALA A 101 2.81 21.26 11.20
N PRO A 102 3.68 21.31 10.18
CA PRO A 102 4.94 20.56 10.20
C PRO A 102 5.75 20.92 11.45
N GLY A 103 6.11 19.91 12.24
CA GLY A 103 6.88 20.14 13.48
C GLY A 103 6.05 20.40 14.73
N ASP A 104 4.74 20.41 14.66
CA ASP A 104 3.88 20.54 15.84
C ASP A 104 4.18 19.39 16.84
N PRO A 105 4.63 19.70 18.07
CA PRO A 105 4.91 18.68 19.09
C PRO A 105 3.64 17.97 19.60
N ALA A 106 2.47 18.60 19.41
CA ALA A 106 1.18 18.05 19.81
C ALA A 106 0.52 17.22 18.70
N ALA A 107 1.17 17.08 17.52
CA ALA A 107 0.62 16.33 16.42
C ALA A 107 0.38 14.86 16.82
N GLU A 108 -0.83 14.41 16.62
CA GLU A 108 -1.28 13.04 16.93
C GLU A 108 -2.40 12.62 15.99
N LEU A 109 -2.28 11.43 15.42
CA LEU A 109 -3.36 10.88 14.63
C LEU A 109 -4.55 10.49 15.55
N PRO A 110 -5.79 10.58 15.05
CA PRO A 110 -6.96 10.08 15.78
C PRO A 110 -6.76 8.64 16.24
N ALA A 111 -7.21 8.34 17.46
CA ALA A 111 -7.04 7.01 18.07
C ALA A 111 -7.63 5.88 17.20
N GLU A 112 -8.71 6.15 16.49
CA GLU A 112 -9.33 5.19 15.58
C GLU A 112 -8.48 4.89 14.35
N ASP A 113 -7.74 5.88 13.81
CA ASP A 113 -6.82 5.70 12.69
C ASP A 113 -5.57 4.95 13.15
N LEU A 114 -5.02 5.31 14.31
CA LEU A 114 -3.91 4.56 14.91
C LEU A 114 -4.26 3.10 15.17
N ALA A 115 -5.45 2.84 15.69
CA ALA A 115 -5.92 1.47 15.94
C ALA A 115 -6.08 0.70 14.60
N PHE A 116 -6.57 1.36 13.56
CA PHE A 116 -6.69 0.77 12.24
C PHE A 116 -5.30 0.41 11.66
N LEU A 117 -4.35 1.35 11.66
CA LEU A 117 -2.98 1.11 11.20
C LEU A 117 -2.29 -0.02 11.98
N GLN A 118 -2.49 -0.09 13.31
CA GLN A 118 -1.94 -1.15 14.15
C GLN A 118 -2.49 -2.53 13.83
N ALA A 119 -3.75 -2.61 13.40
CA ALA A 119 -4.43 -3.86 13.06
C ALA A 119 -4.09 -4.39 11.66
N MET A 120 -3.44 -3.59 10.81
CA MET A 120 -3.05 -3.99 9.46
C MET A 120 -2.08 -5.18 9.49
N PRO A 121 -2.39 -6.31 8.81
CA PRO A 121 -1.47 -7.43 8.66
C PRO A 121 -0.33 -7.08 7.70
N LEU A 122 0.78 -7.83 7.76
CA LEU A 122 1.92 -7.65 6.88
C LEU A 122 1.77 -8.37 5.53
N TRP A 123 0.94 -9.39 5.49
CA TRP A 123 0.58 -10.13 4.28
C TRP A 123 -0.82 -10.71 4.40
N HIS A 124 -1.40 -11.06 3.26
CA HIS A 124 -2.66 -11.78 3.16
C HIS A 124 -2.50 -12.91 2.14
N ARG A 125 -3.18 -14.05 2.37
CA ARG A 125 -3.24 -15.15 1.40
C ARG A 125 -4.70 -15.50 1.16
N GLU A 126 -5.12 -15.50 -0.09
CA GLU A 126 -6.46 -15.90 -0.50
C GLU A 126 -6.38 -16.69 -1.82
N GLU A 127 -7.04 -17.86 -1.87
CA GLU A 127 -7.14 -18.74 -3.06
C GLU A 127 -5.80 -19.06 -3.76
N GLY A 128 -4.70 -19.19 -2.99
CA GLY A 128 -3.37 -19.52 -3.51
C GLY A 128 -2.59 -18.32 -4.08
N VAL A 129 -3.09 -17.10 -3.85
CA VAL A 129 -2.37 -15.86 -4.15
C VAL A 129 -1.91 -15.23 -2.84
N VAL A 130 -0.66 -14.79 -2.79
CA VAL A 130 -0.08 -14.04 -1.69
C VAL A 130 -0.05 -12.56 -2.04
N PHE A 131 -0.56 -11.73 -1.14
CA PHE A 131 -0.50 -10.27 -1.21
C PHE A 131 0.44 -9.77 -0.13
N VAL A 132 1.38 -8.94 -0.49
CA VAL A 132 2.40 -8.40 0.42
C VAL A 132 2.77 -6.98 -0.03
N HIS A 133 3.22 -6.13 0.91
CA HIS A 133 3.58 -4.77 0.52
C HIS A 133 4.81 -4.74 -0.39
N ALA A 134 5.99 -5.14 0.10
CA ALA A 134 7.22 -5.02 -0.69
C ALA A 134 7.64 -6.33 -1.39
N GLY A 135 7.59 -7.45 -0.69
CA GLY A 135 7.98 -8.74 -1.24
C GLY A 135 8.35 -9.76 -0.17
N LEU A 136 8.99 -10.84 -0.61
CA LEU A 136 9.38 -11.97 0.24
C LEU A 136 10.86 -12.29 0.04
N ARG A 137 11.56 -12.70 1.11
CA ARG A 137 12.92 -13.23 1.02
C ARG A 137 12.90 -14.60 0.33
N PRO A 138 13.62 -14.78 -0.79
CA PRO A 138 13.70 -16.07 -1.47
C PRO A 138 14.17 -17.20 -0.54
N GLY A 139 13.50 -18.35 -0.61
CA GLY A 139 13.86 -19.55 0.16
C GLY A 139 13.40 -19.56 1.62
N VAL A 140 12.71 -18.50 2.09
CA VAL A 140 12.14 -18.43 3.44
C VAL A 140 10.63 -18.67 3.34
N PRO A 141 10.02 -19.54 4.17
CA PRO A 141 8.57 -19.73 4.23
C PRO A 141 7.84 -18.42 4.57
N LEU A 142 6.60 -18.23 4.06
CA LEU A 142 5.84 -17.01 4.27
C LEU A 142 5.66 -16.65 5.75
N GLU A 143 5.40 -17.65 6.57
CA GLU A 143 5.15 -17.50 8.01
C GLU A 143 6.43 -17.19 8.82
N GLU A 144 7.61 -17.35 8.20
CA GLU A 144 8.93 -17.11 8.81
C GLU A 144 9.63 -15.88 8.24
N GLN A 145 8.95 -15.13 7.38
CA GLN A 145 9.48 -13.90 6.78
C GLN A 145 9.76 -12.83 7.81
N ASP A 146 10.90 -12.15 7.68
CA ASP A 146 11.20 -10.98 8.51
C ASP A 146 10.26 -9.82 8.16
N PRO A 147 9.63 -9.15 9.13
CA PRO A 147 8.83 -7.95 8.87
C PRO A 147 9.56 -6.87 8.08
N GLU A 148 10.88 -6.72 8.24
CA GLU A 148 11.68 -5.78 7.48
C GLU A 148 11.70 -6.13 5.98
N ASP A 149 11.83 -7.43 5.63
CA ASP A 149 11.75 -7.86 4.23
C ASP A 149 10.35 -7.63 3.65
N LEU A 150 9.30 -7.97 4.39
CA LEU A 150 7.91 -7.76 3.95
C LEU A 150 7.60 -6.29 3.63
N LEU A 151 8.30 -5.35 4.30
CA LEU A 151 8.06 -3.91 4.20
C LEU A 151 9.05 -3.16 3.28
N TRP A 152 10.25 -3.71 3.03
CA TRP A 152 11.31 -2.93 2.39
C TRP A 152 12.09 -3.65 1.27
N ILE A 153 11.98 -4.97 1.13
CA ILE A 153 12.74 -5.74 0.14
C ILE A 153 12.46 -5.24 -1.28
N ARG A 154 13.46 -5.24 -2.15
CA ARG A 154 13.37 -4.83 -3.55
C ARG A 154 13.99 -5.85 -4.47
N ASP A 155 15.17 -5.54 -5.02
CA ASP A 155 15.86 -6.31 -6.06
C ASP A 155 16.06 -7.78 -5.68
N GLU A 156 16.36 -8.07 -4.44
CA GLU A 156 16.55 -9.44 -3.93
C GLU A 156 15.28 -10.30 -4.06
N PHE A 157 14.11 -9.65 -4.16
CA PHE A 157 12.84 -10.32 -4.36
C PHE A 157 12.48 -10.43 -5.84
N TYR A 158 12.21 -9.30 -6.50
CA TYR A 158 11.56 -9.34 -7.81
C TYR A 158 12.50 -9.77 -8.95
N ARG A 159 13.81 -9.89 -8.72
CA ARG A 159 14.76 -10.45 -9.68
C ARG A 159 14.91 -11.99 -9.58
N HIS A 160 14.25 -12.62 -8.62
CA HIS A 160 14.33 -14.07 -8.37
C HIS A 160 12.96 -14.77 -8.46
N PRO A 161 12.20 -14.61 -9.57
CA PRO A 161 10.86 -15.19 -9.70
C PRO A 161 10.88 -16.73 -9.61
N GLU A 162 11.99 -17.37 -9.96
CA GLU A 162 12.17 -18.82 -9.91
C GLU A 162 12.13 -19.41 -8.50
N ALA A 163 12.30 -18.57 -7.48
CA ALA A 163 12.24 -18.97 -6.07
C ALA A 163 10.81 -19.21 -5.57
N PHE A 164 9.80 -18.75 -6.31
CA PHE A 164 8.41 -18.74 -5.87
C PHE A 164 7.53 -19.60 -6.77
N ARG A 165 6.56 -20.30 -6.16
CA ARG A 165 5.59 -21.15 -6.88
C ARG A 165 4.19 -20.52 -6.89
N GLU A 166 3.84 -19.85 -5.80
CA GLU A 166 2.56 -19.14 -5.68
C GLU A 166 2.62 -17.80 -6.39
N ARG A 167 1.50 -17.31 -6.89
CA ARG A 167 1.39 -15.94 -7.38
C ARG A 167 1.54 -14.97 -6.21
N ILE A 168 2.39 -13.96 -6.38
CA ILE A 168 2.64 -12.91 -5.38
C ILE A 168 2.34 -11.57 -6.01
N VAL A 169 1.40 -10.84 -5.42
CA VAL A 169 1.03 -9.48 -5.82
C VAL A 169 1.62 -8.50 -4.81
N PHE A 170 2.36 -7.50 -5.29
CA PHE A 170 3.11 -6.58 -4.43
C PHE A 170 3.13 -5.14 -4.95
N GLY A 171 3.44 -4.18 -4.06
CA GLY A 171 3.58 -2.74 -4.25
C GLY A 171 5.00 -2.23 -4.05
N HIS A 172 5.15 -1.12 -3.29
CA HIS A 172 6.39 -0.56 -2.75
C HIS A 172 7.46 -0.12 -3.76
N THR A 173 7.72 -0.91 -4.77
CA THR A 173 8.70 -0.60 -5.80
C THR A 173 7.97 -0.06 -7.03
N PRO A 174 8.08 1.24 -7.33
CA PRO A 174 7.34 1.81 -8.42
C PRO A 174 7.91 1.40 -9.77
N PHE A 175 7.02 0.94 -10.64
CA PHE A 175 7.30 0.56 -12.03
C PHE A 175 6.51 1.46 -12.98
N ARG A 176 7.05 1.73 -14.17
CA ARG A 176 6.31 2.50 -15.20
C ARG A 176 5.05 1.79 -15.72
N ARG A 177 4.97 0.48 -15.54
CA ARG A 177 3.85 -0.38 -15.93
C ARG A 177 3.79 -1.54 -14.93
N VAL A 178 2.66 -2.18 -14.85
CA VAL A 178 2.52 -3.42 -14.07
C VAL A 178 3.66 -4.38 -14.43
N LEU A 179 4.46 -4.74 -13.43
CA LEU A 179 5.52 -5.73 -13.57
C LEU A 179 4.88 -7.12 -13.63
N ARG A 180 5.25 -7.91 -14.64
CA ARG A 180 4.91 -9.33 -14.72
C ARG A 180 6.20 -10.12 -14.89
N ASN A 181 6.61 -10.85 -13.85
CA ASN A 181 7.85 -11.62 -13.86
C ASN A 181 7.61 -13.01 -13.24
N GLY A 182 7.28 -14.00 -14.08
CA GLY A 182 6.84 -15.31 -13.61
C GLY A 182 5.61 -15.22 -12.71
N PRO A 183 5.67 -15.72 -11.48
CA PRO A 183 4.57 -15.63 -10.53
C PRO A 183 4.42 -14.25 -9.86
N LEU A 184 5.39 -13.33 -10.07
CA LEU A 184 5.44 -12.04 -9.40
C LEU A 184 4.71 -10.97 -10.22
N VAL A 185 3.81 -10.21 -9.57
CA VAL A 185 3.05 -9.12 -10.17
C VAL A 185 3.20 -7.86 -9.31
N GLY A 186 3.99 -6.89 -9.78
CA GLY A 186 4.18 -5.59 -9.12
C GLY A 186 3.20 -4.57 -9.68
N ILE A 187 2.40 -3.95 -8.82
CA ILE A 187 1.32 -3.05 -9.22
C ILE A 187 1.42 -1.63 -8.66
N ASP A 188 2.50 -1.29 -7.96
CA ASP A 188 2.82 0.12 -7.73
C ASP A 188 3.23 0.75 -9.07
N THR A 189 2.37 1.59 -9.60
CA THR A 189 2.59 2.31 -10.86
C THR A 189 2.73 3.81 -10.66
N GLY A 190 3.14 4.20 -9.46
CA GLY A 190 3.58 5.55 -9.12
C GLY A 190 2.47 6.59 -9.09
N ALA A 191 1.29 6.26 -8.54
CA ALA A 191 0.13 7.14 -8.48
C ALA A 191 0.49 8.55 -7.98
N VAL A 192 1.18 8.65 -6.84
CA VAL A 192 1.57 9.94 -6.22
C VAL A 192 2.63 10.70 -7.03
N TYR A 193 3.33 10.03 -7.94
CA TYR A 193 4.33 10.65 -8.82
C TYR A 193 3.77 11.04 -10.19
N GLY A 194 2.45 11.09 -10.34
CA GLY A 194 1.79 11.40 -11.62
C GLY A 194 1.63 10.21 -12.56
N GLY A 195 1.82 9.00 -12.05
CA GLY A 195 1.46 7.76 -12.72
C GLY A 195 0.00 7.36 -12.49
N CYS A 196 -0.28 6.07 -12.53
CA CYS A 196 -1.61 5.54 -12.29
C CYS A 196 -1.70 4.86 -10.93
N LEU A 197 -2.89 4.91 -10.31
CA LEU A 197 -3.26 3.95 -9.28
C LEU A 197 -3.81 2.71 -9.98
N THR A 198 -3.28 1.54 -9.63
CA THR A 198 -3.55 0.28 -10.29
C THR A 198 -4.33 -0.66 -9.38
N ALA A 199 -5.41 -1.24 -9.91
CA ALA A 199 -6.05 -2.43 -9.39
C ALA A 199 -5.73 -3.64 -10.28
N TYR A 200 -5.51 -4.80 -9.64
CA TYR A 200 -5.23 -6.06 -10.31
C TYR A 200 -6.10 -7.19 -9.75
N GLU A 201 -6.74 -7.93 -10.64
CA GLU A 201 -7.51 -9.13 -10.33
C GLU A 201 -6.70 -10.36 -10.80
N PRO A 202 -6.21 -11.21 -9.87
CA PRO A 202 -5.19 -12.22 -10.19
C PRO A 202 -5.70 -13.44 -10.97
N PHE A 203 -6.99 -13.75 -10.96
CA PHE A 203 -7.51 -14.97 -11.58
C PHE A 203 -7.84 -14.78 -13.06
N GLU A 204 -8.41 -13.64 -13.41
CA GLU A 204 -8.64 -13.23 -14.81
C GLU A 204 -7.52 -12.35 -15.37
N GLU A 205 -6.51 -12.05 -14.55
CA GLU A 205 -5.38 -11.16 -14.87
C GLU A 205 -5.81 -9.77 -15.37
N ARG A 206 -6.94 -9.28 -14.85
CA ARG A 206 -7.45 -7.96 -15.20
C ARG A 206 -6.66 -6.87 -14.51
N VAL A 207 -6.36 -5.81 -15.27
CA VAL A 207 -5.75 -4.57 -14.75
C VAL A 207 -6.72 -3.43 -15.00
N VAL A 208 -6.99 -2.64 -13.98
CA VAL A 208 -7.72 -1.38 -14.06
C VAL A 208 -6.82 -0.28 -13.52
N GLN A 209 -6.75 0.85 -14.21
CA GLN A 209 -5.88 1.97 -13.84
C GLN A 209 -6.61 3.29 -13.93
N VAL A 210 -6.41 4.15 -12.94
CA VAL A 210 -6.90 5.53 -12.91
C VAL A 210 -5.73 6.47 -12.67
N GLY A 211 -5.66 7.56 -13.43
CA GLY A 211 -4.56 8.54 -13.37
C GLY A 211 -4.16 9.01 -14.76
N ALA A 212 -2.91 9.41 -14.95
CA ALA A 212 -2.45 9.95 -16.22
C ALA A 212 -2.53 8.91 -17.36
N GLU A 213 -3.31 9.21 -18.39
CA GLU A 213 -3.49 8.37 -19.58
C GLU A 213 -2.18 8.08 -20.34
N ASP A 214 -1.13 8.90 -20.16
CA ASP A 214 0.14 8.84 -20.90
C ASP A 214 1.35 8.35 -20.08
N GLY A 215 1.12 7.59 -19.00
CA GLY A 215 2.21 7.11 -18.14
C GLY A 215 3.09 8.27 -17.71
N GLY A 216 2.68 9.00 -16.67
CA GLY A 216 3.29 10.24 -16.21
C GLY A 216 4.81 10.29 -16.39
N ARG A 217 5.36 11.45 -16.67
CA ARG A 217 6.82 11.66 -16.73
C ARG A 217 7.36 11.52 -15.33
N PHE A 218 7.71 10.28 -14.94
CA PHE A 218 8.44 10.05 -13.71
C PHE A 218 9.76 10.80 -13.79
N ALA A 219 9.89 11.89 -13.04
CA ALA A 219 11.17 12.48 -12.73
C ALA A 219 11.73 11.71 -11.53
N TRP A 220 12.59 10.72 -11.80
CA TRP A 220 13.43 10.07 -10.81
C TRP A 220 14.67 10.90 -10.57
#